data_66246aba25d01bee7b0b485019e5e9b8
#
_entry.id   66246aba25d01bee7b0b485019e5e9b8
#
_cell.length_a   1.000
_cell.length_b   1.000
_cell.length_c   1.000
_cell.angle_alpha   90.00
_cell.angle_beta   90.00
_cell.angle_gamma   90.00
#
_symmetry.space_group_name_H-M   'P 1'
#
loop_
_entity.id
_entity.type
_entity.pdbx_description
1 polymer ?
#
loop_
_entity_poly.entity_id
_entity_poly.type
_entity_poly.pdbx_seq_one_letter_code
_entity_poly.pdbx_strand_id
1 'polypeptide(L)'
;MPRLIYNQIYALLRNITQQNHIPVTSRQLSACANRLLQLQNGVQREMGNEIREVLYEELNIPVGISYVHTNWVVSISTWLEELRWKPTYTIQTGIGQGVMLITPISLARYGATLANRGTVYKTTIMDHVTDPDGKLVKKNETVIVDSVYAPEEFWDAIIEGMEGVVSPEDGGTAASSFSTKFRDKGYLDQIIGKTGTAQTSVTSSTNIDIENTAWFIAATPREKPEIVIVVFIPNGLSGSSNATAVEEIVSYWLENRKDAA
;
A
#
# COMPACT_ATOMS: atom_id res chain seq x y z
N MET A 1 7.20 -1.51 -6.05
CA MET A 1 7.98 -2.57 -6.69
C MET A 1 9.39 -2.12 -7.08
N PRO A 2 9.67 -1.14 -7.97
CA PRO A 2 11.04 -0.77 -8.36
C PRO A 2 11.98 -0.49 -7.19
N ARG A 3 11.51 0.20 -6.15
CA ARG A 3 12.33 0.50 -4.96
C ARG A 3 12.70 -0.76 -4.17
N LEU A 4 11.81 -1.76 -4.11
CA LEU A 4 12.09 -3.03 -3.44
C LEU A 4 13.18 -3.80 -4.20
N ILE A 5 13.02 -3.93 -5.52
CA ILE A 5 14.00 -4.59 -6.38
C ILE A 5 15.35 -3.86 -6.36
N TYR A 6 15.34 -2.52 -6.39
CA TYR A 6 16.56 -1.73 -6.19
C TYR A 6 17.27 -2.10 -4.88
N ASN A 7 16.55 -2.18 -3.77
CA ASN A 7 17.14 -2.52 -2.48
C ASN A 7 17.70 -3.95 -2.45
N GLN A 8 17.05 -4.91 -3.10
CA GLN A 8 17.52 -6.29 -3.21
C GLN A 8 18.82 -6.34 -4.06
N ILE A 9 18.83 -5.69 -5.22
CA ILE A 9 20.01 -5.60 -6.06
C ILE A 9 21.16 -4.91 -5.30
N TYR A 10 20.91 -3.77 -4.67
CA TYR A 10 21.91 -3.03 -3.89
C TYR A 10 22.50 -3.89 -2.76
N ALA A 11 21.65 -4.60 -2.02
CA ALA A 11 22.09 -5.48 -0.95
C ALA A 11 22.97 -6.65 -1.47
N LEU A 12 22.59 -7.23 -2.61
CA LEU A 12 23.37 -8.26 -3.27
C LEU A 12 24.75 -7.72 -3.71
N LEU A 13 24.79 -6.57 -4.40
CA LEU A 13 26.03 -5.93 -4.84
C LEU A 13 26.97 -5.62 -3.66
N ARG A 14 26.41 -5.10 -2.57
CA ARG A 14 27.16 -4.83 -1.34
C ARG A 14 27.76 -6.12 -0.77
N ASN A 15 26.99 -7.20 -0.72
CA ASN A 15 27.47 -8.49 -0.24
C ASN A 15 28.59 -9.05 -1.14
N ILE A 16 28.39 -9.04 -2.45
CA ILE A 16 29.40 -9.49 -3.42
C ILE A 16 30.71 -8.72 -3.24
N THR A 17 30.65 -7.40 -3.18
CA THR A 17 31.84 -6.56 -3.06
C THR A 17 32.57 -6.74 -1.73
N GLN A 18 31.82 -6.91 -0.63
CA GLN A 18 32.39 -7.18 0.69
C GLN A 18 33.07 -8.56 0.75
N GLN A 19 32.42 -9.61 0.25
CA GLN A 19 32.98 -10.97 0.26
C GLN A 19 34.22 -11.13 -0.63
N ASN A 20 34.30 -10.36 -1.70
CA ASN A 20 35.42 -10.41 -2.64
C ASN A 20 36.45 -9.30 -2.40
N HIS A 21 36.35 -8.56 -1.30
CA HIS A 21 37.26 -7.46 -0.93
C HIS A 21 37.42 -6.40 -2.01
N ILE A 22 36.36 -6.10 -2.77
CA ILE A 22 36.38 -5.11 -3.84
C ILE A 22 36.11 -3.74 -3.24
N PRO A 23 37.05 -2.79 -3.32
CA PRO A 23 36.86 -1.45 -2.78
C PRO A 23 35.87 -0.64 -3.65
N VAL A 24 34.68 -0.40 -3.16
CA VAL A 24 33.65 0.38 -3.84
C VAL A 24 32.99 1.37 -2.90
N THR A 25 32.57 2.49 -3.44
CA THR A 25 31.80 3.50 -2.73
C THR A 25 30.29 3.20 -2.82
N SER A 26 29.51 3.71 -1.87
CA SER A 26 28.05 3.64 -1.93
C SER A 26 27.49 4.27 -3.21
N ARG A 27 28.19 5.28 -3.76
CA ARG A 27 27.79 5.92 -5.03
C ARG A 27 27.93 4.97 -6.22
N GLN A 28 29.02 4.20 -6.28
CA GLN A 28 29.22 3.20 -7.33
C GLN A 28 28.20 2.06 -7.22
N LEU A 29 27.93 1.58 -6.01
CA LEU A 29 26.88 0.57 -5.79
C LEU A 29 25.52 1.06 -6.27
N SER A 30 25.18 2.32 -5.95
CA SER A 30 23.93 2.93 -6.38
C SER A 30 23.86 3.12 -7.90
N ALA A 31 24.95 3.53 -8.53
CA ALA A 31 25.04 3.67 -9.99
C ALA A 31 24.83 2.33 -10.69
N CYS A 32 25.54 1.30 -10.24
CA CYS A 32 25.39 -0.06 -10.75
C CYS A 32 23.95 -0.60 -10.58
N ALA A 33 23.36 -0.45 -9.38
CA ALA A 33 21.98 -0.89 -9.12
C ALA A 33 20.98 -0.18 -10.04
N ASN A 34 21.11 1.13 -10.24
CA ASN A 34 20.24 1.89 -11.15
C ASN A 34 20.42 1.46 -12.61
N ARG A 35 21.65 1.21 -13.05
CA ARG A 35 21.89 0.75 -14.40
C ARG A 35 21.34 -0.66 -14.65
N LEU A 36 21.48 -1.56 -13.69
CA LEU A 36 20.83 -2.88 -13.74
C LEU A 36 19.31 -2.78 -13.83
N LEU A 37 18.67 -1.87 -13.09
CA LEU A 37 17.22 -1.67 -13.19
C LEU A 37 16.76 -1.26 -14.61
N GLN A 38 17.59 -0.55 -15.36
CA GLN A 38 17.25 -0.14 -16.73
C GLN A 38 17.16 -1.32 -17.69
N LEU A 39 17.84 -2.44 -17.39
CA LEU A 39 17.79 -3.67 -18.20
C LEU A 39 16.41 -4.35 -18.20
N GLN A 40 15.50 -3.96 -17.31
CA GLN A 40 14.14 -4.50 -17.28
C GLN A 40 13.41 -4.41 -18.64
N ASN A 41 13.78 -3.44 -19.48
CA ASN A 41 13.19 -3.20 -20.80
C ASN A 41 13.96 -3.92 -21.93
N GLY A 42 15.08 -4.58 -21.61
CA GLY A 42 15.94 -5.29 -22.57
C GLY A 42 15.35 -6.63 -23.05
N VAL A 43 16.07 -7.26 -23.97
CA VAL A 43 15.69 -8.57 -24.50
C VAL A 43 16.03 -9.64 -23.47
N GLN A 44 15.06 -10.44 -23.03
CA GLN A 44 15.24 -11.46 -21.99
C GLN A 44 16.39 -12.44 -22.28
N ARG A 45 16.56 -12.82 -23.54
CA ARG A 45 17.60 -13.76 -23.95
C ARG A 45 19.01 -13.20 -23.76
N GLU A 46 19.17 -11.90 -23.79
CA GLU A 46 20.46 -11.19 -23.71
C GLU A 46 20.74 -10.66 -22.30
N MET A 47 19.72 -10.53 -21.48
CA MET A 47 19.77 -9.94 -20.13
C MET A 47 20.91 -10.48 -19.27
N GLY A 48 21.17 -11.79 -19.32
CA GLY A 48 22.25 -12.39 -18.55
C GLY A 48 23.64 -11.89 -18.94
N ASN A 49 23.88 -11.59 -20.21
CA ASN A 49 25.15 -11.02 -20.69
C ASN A 49 25.21 -9.53 -20.33
N GLU A 50 24.14 -8.79 -20.51
CA GLU A 50 24.06 -7.37 -20.14
C GLU A 50 24.27 -7.16 -18.62
N ILE A 51 23.74 -8.03 -17.76
CA ILE A 51 24.00 -8.00 -16.31
C ILE A 51 25.52 -8.19 -16.05
N ARG A 52 26.18 -9.15 -16.72
CA ARG A 52 27.60 -9.39 -16.55
C ARG A 52 28.46 -8.19 -16.99
N GLU A 53 28.07 -7.58 -18.09
CA GLU A 53 28.71 -6.37 -18.62
C GLU A 53 28.60 -5.20 -17.66
N VAL A 54 27.39 -4.93 -17.14
CA VAL A 54 27.18 -3.86 -16.15
C VAL A 54 27.98 -4.09 -14.87
N LEU A 55 28.04 -5.33 -14.36
CA LEU A 55 28.84 -5.66 -13.18
C LEU A 55 30.33 -5.43 -13.41
N TYR A 56 30.82 -5.76 -14.61
CA TYR A 56 32.21 -5.52 -14.96
C TYR A 56 32.52 -4.03 -15.12
N GLU A 57 31.72 -3.30 -15.88
CA GLU A 57 31.93 -1.88 -16.16
C GLU A 57 31.82 -0.98 -14.94
N GLU A 58 30.83 -1.22 -14.08
CA GLU A 58 30.55 -0.36 -12.93
C GLU A 58 31.38 -0.71 -11.68
N LEU A 59 31.66 -1.98 -11.48
CA LEU A 59 32.31 -2.48 -10.26
C LEU A 59 33.61 -3.28 -10.50
N ASN A 60 34.01 -3.41 -11.74
CA ASN A 60 35.16 -4.22 -12.16
C ASN A 60 35.09 -5.69 -11.65
N ILE A 61 33.87 -6.26 -11.66
CA ILE A 61 33.60 -7.63 -11.23
C ILE A 61 33.56 -8.54 -12.46
N PRO A 62 34.57 -9.39 -12.69
CA PRO A 62 34.58 -10.33 -13.81
C PRO A 62 33.63 -11.49 -13.51
N VAL A 63 32.38 -11.42 -14.01
CA VAL A 63 31.35 -12.44 -13.80
C VAL A 63 31.43 -13.52 -14.86
N GLY A 64 32.09 -14.64 -14.53
CA GLY A 64 32.20 -15.81 -15.39
C GLY A 64 30.98 -16.77 -15.31
N ILE A 65 31.22 -18.02 -15.71
CA ILE A 65 30.18 -19.08 -15.73
C ILE A 65 30.22 -19.98 -14.49
N SER A 66 30.94 -19.60 -13.43
CA SER A 66 30.95 -20.37 -12.18
C SER A 66 29.54 -20.42 -11.57
N TYR A 67 29.26 -21.42 -10.74
CA TYR A 67 28.00 -21.57 -10.07
C TYR A 67 27.61 -20.30 -9.27
N VAL A 68 28.54 -19.72 -8.53
CA VAL A 68 28.33 -18.52 -7.73
C VAL A 68 27.98 -17.32 -8.62
N HIS A 69 28.72 -17.08 -9.68
CA HIS A 69 28.50 -15.99 -10.63
C HIS A 69 27.16 -16.17 -11.38
N THR A 70 26.83 -17.41 -11.73
CA THR A 70 25.55 -17.72 -12.37
C THR A 70 24.39 -17.41 -11.43
N ASN A 71 24.50 -17.73 -10.15
CA ASN A 71 23.47 -17.41 -9.17
C ASN A 71 23.25 -15.89 -9.01
N TRP A 72 24.29 -15.07 -9.06
CA TRP A 72 24.12 -13.61 -9.03
C TRP A 72 23.32 -13.12 -10.23
N VAL A 73 23.69 -13.58 -11.41
CA VAL A 73 23.01 -13.20 -12.66
C VAL A 73 21.55 -13.67 -12.66
N VAL A 74 21.31 -14.92 -12.24
CA VAL A 74 19.96 -15.47 -12.14
C VAL A 74 19.10 -14.69 -11.13
N SER A 75 19.66 -14.36 -9.97
CA SER A 75 18.93 -13.58 -8.97
C SER A 75 18.54 -12.20 -9.51
N ILE A 76 19.48 -11.49 -10.11
CA ILE A 76 19.22 -10.15 -10.67
C ILE A 76 18.21 -10.26 -11.82
N SER A 77 18.37 -11.20 -12.75
CA SER A 77 17.45 -11.36 -13.88
C SER A 77 16.03 -11.72 -13.41
N THR A 78 15.91 -12.59 -12.41
CA THR A 78 14.61 -12.94 -11.81
C THR A 78 13.92 -11.72 -11.22
N TRP A 79 14.65 -10.91 -10.46
CA TRP A 79 14.09 -9.67 -9.89
C TRP A 79 13.69 -8.65 -10.95
N LEU A 80 14.50 -8.52 -12.02
CA LEU A 80 14.17 -7.65 -13.15
C LEU A 80 12.93 -8.13 -13.92
N GLU A 81 12.75 -9.46 -14.06
CA GLU A 81 11.55 -10.05 -14.64
C GLU A 81 10.28 -9.75 -13.82
N GLU A 82 10.40 -9.60 -12.51
CA GLU A 82 9.28 -9.20 -11.65
C GLU A 82 8.82 -7.76 -11.91
N LEU A 83 9.69 -6.91 -12.46
CA LEU A 83 9.33 -5.53 -12.82
C LEU A 83 8.53 -5.45 -14.13
N ARG A 84 8.56 -6.49 -14.96
CA ARG A 84 7.82 -6.53 -16.22
C ARG A 84 6.34 -6.76 -15.94
N TRP A 85 5.51 -5.94 -16.56
CA TRP A 85 4.07 -6.12 -16.48
C TRP A 85 3.66 -7.41 -17.17
N LYS A 86 2.97 -8.28 -16.46
CA LYS A 86 2.43 -9.56 -16.96
C LYS A 86 0.90 -9.49 -17.03
N PRO A 87 0.25 -10.17 -17.98
CA PRO A 87 -1.23 -10.18 -18.04
C PRO A 87 -1.90 -10.60 -16.72
N THR A 88 -1.26 -11.52 -15.97
CA THR A 88 -1.73 -11.93 -14.64
C THR A 88 -1.75 -10.77 -13.63
N TYR A 89 -0.84 -9.81 -13.75
CA TYR A 89 -0.83 -8.62 -12.87
C TYR A 89 -2.03 -7.71 -13.11
N THR A 90 -2.54 -7.65 -14.34
CA THR A 90 -3.76 -6.91 -14.64
C THR A 90 -4.95 -7.51 -13.88
N ILE A 91 -5.08 -8.83 -13.91
CA ILE A 91 -6.16 -9.54 -13.19
C ILE A 91 -6.00 -9.35 -11.67
N GLN A 92 -4.79 -9.59 -11.15
CA GLN A 92 -4.51 -9.44 -9.73
C GLN A 92 -4.74 -8.01 -9.23
N THR A 93 -4.29 -7.00 -9.99
CA THR A 93 -4.51 -5.59 -9.64
C THR A 93 -6.00 -5.24 -9.66
N GLY A 94 -6.76 -5.80 -10.60
CA GLY A 94 -8.21 -5.59 -10.69
C GLY A 94 -8.98 -6.06 -9.45
N ILE A 95 -8.45 -7.03 -8.71
CA ILE A 95 -9.01 -7.50 -7.43
C ILE A 95 -8.28 -6.97 -6.20
N GLY A 96 -7.37 -5.99 -6.37
CA GLY A 96 -6.61 -5.40 -5.27
C GLY A 96 -5.47 -6.27 -4.72
N GLN A 97 -5.01 -7.26 -5.50
CA GLN A 97 -3.89 -8.14 -5.16
C GLN A 97 -2.64 -7.85 -6.02
N GLY A 98 -1.59 -8.63 -5.84
CA GLY A 98 -0.40 -8.61 -6.69
C GLY A 98 0.66 -7.61 -6.25
N VAL A 99 1.17 -6.83 -7.21
CA VAL A 99 2.37 -5.99 -7.03
C VAL A 99 2.14 -4.67 -6.29
N MET A 100 0.91 -4.36 -5.92
CA MET A 100 0.57 -3.11 -5.22
C MET A 100 1.06 -3.14 -3.78
N LEU A 101 1.94 -2.21 -3.43
CA LEU A 101 2.38 -1.95 -2.06
C LEU A 101 1.91 -0.55 -1.66
N ILE A 102 1.07 -0.47 -0.66
CA ILE A 102 0.50 0.78 -0.16
C ILE A 102 0.73 0.91 1.34
N THR A 103 1.05 2.11 1.79
CA THR A 103 1.11 2.39 3.23
C THR A 103 -0.29 2.70 3.77
N PRO A 104 -0.59 2.43 5.05
CA PRO A 104 -1.90 2.78 5.64
C PRO A 104 -2.26 4.24 5.46
N ILE A 105 -1.31 5.16 5.62
CA ILE A 105 -1.57 6.60 5.42
C ILE A 105 -1.89 6.95 3.97
N SER A 106 -1.28 6.26 3.00
CA SER A 106 -1.61 6.46 1.59
C SER A 106 -3.00 5.94 1.27
N LEU A 107 -3.41 4.81 1.90
CA LEU A 107 -4.75 4.27 1.75
C LEU A 107 -5.79 5.19 2.42
N ALA A 108 -5.49 5.77 3.59
CA ALA A 108 -6.36 6.75 4.23
C ALA A 108 -6.56 7.99 3.36
N ARG A 109 -5.49 8.51 2.76
CA ARG A 109 -5.58 9.61 1.81
C ARG A 109 -6.41 9.25 0.56
N TYR A 110 -6.23 8.04 0.02
CA TYR A 110 -7.04 7.53 -1.08
C TYR A 110 -8.52 7.45 -0.68
N GLY A 111 -8.84 6.89 0.49
CA GLY A 111 -10.20 6.84 1.00
C GLY A 111 -10.83 8.21 1.21
N ALA A 112 -10.04 9.18 1.71
CA ALA A 112 -10.50 10.56 1.82
C ALA A 112 -10.80 11.18 0.45
N THR A 113 -10.00 10.84 -0.58
CA THR A 113 -10.23 11.28 -1.96
C THR A 113 -11.53 10.69 -2.53
N LEU A 114 -11.82 9.42 -2.25
CA LEU A 114 -13.10 8.81 -2.66
C LEU A 114 -14.28 9.45 -1.93
N ALA A 115 -14.18 9.59 -0.61
CA ALA A 115 -15.25 10.12 0.24
C ALA A 115 -15.61 11.58 -0.09
N ASN A 116 -14.67 12.37 -0.58
CA ASN A 116 -14.89 13.77 -0.97
C ASN A 116 -14.98 13.99 -2.49
N ARG A 117 -15.17 12.91 -3.27
CA ARG A 117 -15.41 12.96 -4.72
C ARG A 117 -14.26 13.58 -5.53
N GLY A 118 -13.03 13.21 -5.18
CA GLY A 118 -11.86 13.48 -6.02
C GLY A 118 -10.86 14.51 -5.50
N THR A 119 -11.15 15.27 -4.45
CA THR A 119 -10.18 16.24 -3.92
C THR A 119 -9.06 15.54 -3.16
N VAL A 120 -7.81 15.82 -3.53
CA VAL A 120 -6.63 15.21 -2.90
C VAL A 120 -5.94 16.24 -1.99
N TYR A 121 -5.97 15.98 -0.70
CA TYR A 121 -5.35 16.85 0.31
C TYR A 121 -3.92 16.43 0.63
N LYS A 122 -3.09 17.43 0.98
CA LYS A 122 -1.77 17.19 1.56
C LYS A 122 -1.93 16.54 2.93
N THR A 123 -1.33 15.37 3.10
CA THR A 123 -1.31 14.68 4.39
C THR A 123 -0.36 15.38 5.35
N THR A 124 -0.82 15.64 6.57
CA THR A 124 -0.04 16.19 7.67
C THR A 124 -0.47 15.55 8.99
N ILE A 125 0.46 15.43 9.93
CA ILE A 125 0.18 14.99 11.31
C ILE A 125 0.13 16.16 12.28
N MET A 126 0.52 17.37 11.84
CA MET A 126 0.50 18.58 12.64
C MET A 126 -0.80 19.35 12.34
N ASP A 127 -1.66 19.52 13.33
CA ASP A 127 -2.85 20.35 13.23
C ASP A 127 -2.50 21.81 13.55
N HIS A 128 -1.95 22.05 14.74
CA HIS A 128 -1.55 23.37 15.17
C HIS A 128 -0.37 23.33 16.16
N VAL A 129 0.22 24.48 16.42
CA VAL A 129 1.27 24.70 17.42
C VAL A 129 0.78 25.73 18.41
N THR A 130 0.90 25.46 19.71
CA THR A 130 0.63 26.40 20.78
C THR A 130 1.93 26.75 21.52
N ASP A 131 1.96 27.92 22.18
CA ASP A 131 2.98 28.25 23.15
C ASP A 131 2.73 27.50 24.49
N PRO A 132 3.63 27.61 25.48
CA PRO A 132 3.47 26.99 26.79
C PRO A 132 2.20 27.41 27.55
N ASP A 133 1.66 28.58 27.24
CA ASP A 133 0.44 29.14 27.85
C ASP A 133 -0.83 28.68 27.11
N GLY A 134 -0.70 27.84 26.09
CA GLY A 134 -1.82 27.29 25.30
C GLY A 134 -2.33 28.22 24.20
N LYS A 135 -1.67 29.36 23.96
CA LYS A 135 -2.06 30.30 22.90
C LYS A 135 -1.62 29.76 21.52
N LEU A 136 -2.51 29.84 20.54
CA LEU A 136 -2.25 29.41 19.18
C LEU A 136 -1.11 30.25 18.55
N VAL A 137 -0.02 29.58 18.19
CA VAL A 137 1.14 30.18 17.49
C VAL A 137 1.01 29.97 15.98
N LYS A 138 0.59 28.77 15.56
CA LYS A 138 0.48 28.41 14.15
C LYS A 138 -0.63 27.38 13.98
N LYS A 139 -1.52 27.60 13.03
CA LYS A 139 -2.47 26.58 12.54
C LYS A 139 -1.97 26.04 11.21
N ASN A 140 -2.13 24.73 11.01
CA ASN A 140 -1.86 24.15 9.73
C ASN A 140 -3.01 24.46 8.78
N GLU A 141 -2.67 24.83 7.55
CA GLU A 141 -3.66 25.12 6.53
C GLU A 141 -3.96 23.86 5.73
N THR A 142 -5.22 23.70 5.36
CA THR A 142 -5.63 22.63 4.43
C THR A 142 -5.15 22.98 3.04
N VAL A 143 -4.32 22.11 2.47
CA VAL A 143 -3.73 22.30 1.13
C VAL A 143 -4.25 21.21 0.19
N ILE A 144 -4.91 21.62 -0.88
CA ILE A 144 -5.25 20.74 -2.01
C ILE A 144 -4.01 20.59 -2.87
N VAL A 145 -3.59 19.36 -3.11
CA VAL A 145 -2.39 19.04 -3.91
C VAL A 145 -2.71 18.45 -5.26
N ASP A 146 -3.94 17.95 -5.44
CA ASP A 146 -4.40 17.36 -6.71
C ASP A 146 -5.92 17.24 -6.71
N SER A 147 -6.50 16.94 -7.87
CA SER A 147 -7.93 16.69 -8.05
C SER A 147 -8.15 15.62 -9.12
N VAL A 148 -8.88 14.59 -8.76
CA VAL A 148 -9.32 13.54 -9.68
C VAL A 148 -10.68 13.94 -10.24
N TYR A 149 -10.74 14.19 -11.54
CA TYR A 149 -11.99 14.52 -12.21
C TYR A 149 -12.65 13.26 -12.75
N ALA A 150 -13.91 13.03 -12.37
CA ALA A 150 -14.76 11.98 -12.88
C ALA A 150 -16.22 12.47 -12.91
N PRO A 151 -17.10 11.92 -13.77
CA PRO A 151 -18.53 12.17 -13.71
C PRO A 151 -19.11 11.81 -12.34
N GLU A 152 -20.13 12.56 -11.89
CA GLU A 152 -20.76 12.33 -10.58
C GLU A 152 -21.30 10.89 -10.43
N GLU A 153 -21.85 10.33 -11.52
CA GLU A 153 -22.34 8.95 -11.54
C GLU A 153 -21.30 7.90 -11.16
N PHE A 154 -20.01 8.19 -11.41
CA PHE A 154 -18.93 7.27 -11.02
C PHE A 154 -18.64 7.34 -9.52
N TRP A 155 -18.71 8.55 -8.95
CA TRP A 155 -18.59 8.72 -7.51
C TRP A 155 -19.77 8.09 -6.78
N ASP A 156 -20.98 8.27 -7.28
CA ASP A 156 -22.19 7.66 -6.73
C ASP A 156 -22.09 6.14 -6.74
N ALA A 157 -21.68 5.53 -7.85
CA ALA A 157 -21.49 4.08 -7.93
C ALA A 157 -20.44 3.54 -6.95
N ILE A 158 -19.35 4.29 -6.72
CA ILE A 158 -18.34 3.91 -5.72
C ILE A 158 -18.92 3.98 -4.31
N ILE A 159 -19.61 5.05 -3.96
CA ILE A 159 -20.19 5.25 -2.63
C ILE A 159 -21.27 4.19 -2.39
N GLU A 160 -22.19 3.94 -3.34
CA GLU A 160 -23.20 2.88 -3.27
C GLU A 160 -22.56 1.51 -3.04
N GLY A 161 -21.48 1.18 -3.79
CA GLY A 161 -20.71 -0.04 -3.57
C GLY A 161 -20.08 -0.14 -2.19
N MET A 162 -19.67 0.98 -1.59
CA MET A 162 -19.12 1.03 -0.24
C MET A 162 -20.21 0.95 0.84
N GLU A 163 -21.42 1.43 0.58
CA GLU A 163 -22.61 1.22 1.41
C GLU A 163 -22.97 -0.26 1.45
N GLY A 164 -23.03 -0.91 0.30
CA GLY A 164 -23.33 -2.33 0.18
C GLY A 164 -22.41 -3.24 0.99
N VAL A 165 -21.14 -2.85 1.21
CA VAL A 165 -20.19 -3.64 2.02
C VAL A 165 -20.65 -3.81 3.47
N VAL A 166 -21.29 -2.82 4.04
CA VAL A 166 -21.75 -2.80 5.43
C VAL A 166 -23.24 -3.13 5.57
N SER A 167 -24.00 -3.14 4.47
CA SER A 167 -25.43 -3.41 4.42
C SER A 167 -25.72 -4.90 4.61
N PRO A 168 -26.52 -5.28 5.63
CA PRO A 168 -27.03 -6.64 5.77
C PRO A 168 -27.94 -7.07 4.62
N GLU A 169 -28.71 -6.13 4.08
CA GLU A 169 -29.71 -6.37 3.04
C GLU A 169 -29.05 -6.73 1.71
N ASP A 170 -27.90 -6.14 1.43
CA ASP A 170 -27.10 -6.42 0.24
C ASP A 170 -26.13 -7.61 0.42
N GLY A 171 -26.14 -8.26 1.57
CA GLY A 171 -25.21 -9.35 1.88
C GLY A 171 -23.77 -8.88 2.01
N GLY A 172 -23.57 -7.67 2.54
CA GLY A 172 -22.27 -7.01 2.63
C GLY A 172 -21.22 -7.82 3.37
N THR A 173 -20.00 -7.79 2.85
CA THR A 173 -18.87 -8.60 3.35
C THR A 173 -18.48 -8.30 4.79
N ALA A 174 -18.85 -7.13 5.34
CA ALA A 174 -18.64 -6.75 6.72
C ALA A 174 -19.95 -6.66 7.53
N ALA A 175 -21.09 -6.80 6.92
CA ALA A 175 -22.39 -6.57 7.57
C ALA A 175 -22.60 -7.39 8.84
N SER A 176 -22.21 -8.67 8.83
CA SER A 176 -22.36 -9.56 9.99
C SER A 176 -21.30 -9.35 11.08
N SER A 177 -20.26 -8.56 10.81
CA SER A 177 -19.10 -8.39 11.72
C SER A 177 -19.30 -7.24 12.71
N PHE A 178 -20.31 -6.39 12.51
CA PHE A 178 -20.68 -5.33 13.45
C PHE A 178 -21.61 -5.85 14.55
N SER A 179 -21.47 -5.32 15.75
CA SER A 179 -22.28 -5.74 16.89
C SER A 179 -23.76 -5.34 16.76
N THR A 180 -24.63 -6.08 17.43
CA THR A 180 -26.04 -5.72 17.53
C THR A 180 -26.23 -4.31 18.12
N LYS A 181 -25.45 -3.96 19.14
CA LYS A 181 -25.48 -2.63 19.77
C LYS A 181 -25.16 -1.50 18.78
N PHE A 182 -24.22 -1.71 17.88
CA PHE A 182 -23.85 -0.72 16.85
C PHE A 182 -25.00 -0.53 15.84
N ARG A 183 -25.64 -1.61 15.45
CA ARG A 183 -26.82 -1.59 14.55
C ARG A 183 -28.03 -0.93 15.20
N ASP A 184 -28.33 -1.30 16.43
CA ASP A 184 -29.48 -0.75 17.18
C ASP A 184 -29.38 0.76 17.38
N LYS A 185 -28.18 1.32 17.42
CA LYS A 185 -27.93 2.76 17.44
C LYS A 185 -28.09 3.43 16.07
N GLY A 186 -28.34 2.69 15.00
CA GLY A 186 -28.35 3.21 13.62
C GLY A 186 -27.00 3.67 13.09
N TYR A 187 -25.90 3.25 13.71
CA TYR A 187 -24.56 3.67 13.31
C TYR A 187 -24.09 2.98 12.05
N LEU A 188 -24.64 1.81 11.73
CA LEU A 188 -24.34 1.12 10.50
C LEU A 188 -24.75 1.93 9.27
N ASP A 189 -25.86 2.67 9.37
CA ASP A 189 -26.35 3.57 8.31
C ASP A 189 -25.53 4.85 8.17
N GLN A 190 -24.62 5.08 9.10
CA GLN A 190 -23.75 6.27 9.13
C GLN A 190 -22.37 6.00 8.54
N ILE A 191 -22.09 4.79 8.04
CA ILE A 191 -20.78 4.43 7.53
C ILE A 191 -20.85 3.91 6.10
N ILE A 192 -19.76 4.14 5.38
CA ILE A 192 -19.43 3.44 4.15
C ILE A 192 -18.09 2.74 4.34
N GLY A 193 -17.87 1.61 3.70
CA GLY A 193 -16.64 0.85 3.93
C GLY A 193 -16.21 -0.07 2.81
N LYS A 194 -14.99 -0.60 2.92
CA LYS A 194 -14.46 -1.65 2.06
C LYS A 194 -13.53 -2.56 2.84
N THR A 195 -13.81 -3.85 2.81
CA THR A 195 -12.90 -4.87 3.33
C THR A 195 -11.80 -5.18 2.32
N GLY A 196 -10.64 -5.54 2.82
CA GLY A 196 -9.53 -6.04 2.01
C GLY A 196 -8.83 -7.19 2.72
N THR A 197 -8.52 -8.25 1.99
CA THR A 197 -7.74 -9.39 2.47
C THR A 197 -6.59 -9.58 1.50
N ALA A 198 -5.40 -9.12 1.88
CA ALA A 198 -4.22 -9.26 1.05
C ALA A 198 -3.49 -10.55 1.39
N GLN A 199 -3.38 -11.44 0.42
CA GLN A 199 -2.61 -12.68 0.55
C GLN A 199 -1.12 -12.34 0.64
N THR A 200 -0.44 -12.91 1.64
CA THR A 200 1.01 -12.82 1.75
C THR A 200 1.66 -13.99 1.03
N SER A 201 2.83 -13.74 0.42
CA SER A 201 3.59 -14.77 -0.28
C SER A 201 4.34 -15.74 0.66
N VAL A 202 4.21 -15.57 1.95
CA VAL A 202 4.85 -16.43 2.95
C VAL A 202 3.94 -17.65 3.16
N THR A 203 4.29 -18.75 2.55
CA THR A 203 3.65 -20.04 2.79
C THR A 203 4.19 -20.62 4.10
N SER A 204 3.45 -20.47 5.20
CA SER A 204 3.59 -21.39 6.33
C SER A 204 2.79 -22.65 6.03
N SER A 205 3.36 -23.78 6.43
CA SER A 205 2.77 -25.09 6.14
C SER A 205 1.53 -25.43 6.97
N THR A 206 1.03 -24.52 7.81
CA THR A 206 0.07 -24.87 8.86
C THR A 206 -1.24 -24.08 8.89
N ASN A 207 -1.34 -22.86 8.35
CA ASN A 207 -2.63 -22.16 8.30
C ASN A 207 -2.58 -20.91 7.39
N ILE A 208 -3.13 -21.02 6.19
CA ILE A 208 -3.12 -19.96 5.16
C ILE A 208 -3.89 -18.72 5.61
N ASP A 209 -4.94 -18.87 6.41
CA ASP A 209 -5.81 -17.76 6.82
C ASP A 209 -5.16 -16.82 7.84
N ILE A 210 -4.23 -17.33 8.66
CA ILE A 210 -3.52 -16.52 9.66
C ILE A 210 -2.47 -15.61 9.00
N GLU A 211 -2.06 -15.90 7.78
CA GLU A 211 -0.99 -15.19 7.07
C GLU A 211 -1.51 -14.03 6.24
N ASN A 212 -2.82 -13.92 6.04
CA ASN A 212 -3.41 -12.84 5.27
C ASN A 212 -3.36 -11.51 6.06
N THR A 213 -3.05 -10.45 5.34
CA THR A 213 -3.13 -9.11 5.90
C THR A 213 -4.56 -8.59 5.77
N ALA A 214 -5.18 -8.27 6.90
CA ALA A 214 -6.53 -7.74 6.97
C ALA A 214 -6.52 -6.21 6.86
N TRP A 215 -7.34 -5.70 5.95
CA TRP A 215 -7.55 -4.28 5.74
C TRP A 215 -9.03 -3.92 5.86
N PHE A 216 -9.32 -2.79 6.47
CA PHE A 216 -10.63 -2.18 6.40
C PHE A 216 -10.45 -0.68 6.20
N ILE A 217 -11.19 -0.12 5.26
CA ILE A 217 -11.34 1.31 5.11
C ILE A 217 -12.80 1.68 5.35
N ALA A 218 -13.05 2.71 6.11
CA ALA A 218 -14.39 3.25 6.36
C ALA A 218 -14.36 4.78 6.31
N ALA A 219 -15.48 5.37 6.01
CA ALA A 219 -15.72 6.80 6.15
C ALA A 219 -17.05 7.06 6.85
N THR A 220 -17.10 8.13 7.64
CA THR A 220 -18.29 8.51 8.41
C THR A 220 -18.33 10.03 8.64
N PRO A 221 -19.53 10.68 8.75
CA PRO A 221 -20.86 10.16 8.42
C PRO A 221 -21.00 9.87 6.91
N ARG A 222 -21.91 8.96 6.55
CA ARG A 222 -22.13 8.53 5.16
C ARG A 222 -22.40 9.68 4.20
N GLU A 223 -23.35 10.55 4.55
CA GLU A 223 -23.81 11.64 3.68
C GLU A 223 -22.74 12.73 3.47
N LYS A 224 -21.97 13.01 4.51
CA LYS A 224 -20.92 14.02 4.48
C LYS A 224 -19.74 13.54 5.32
N PRO A 225 -18.86 12.74 4.75
CA PRO A 225 -17.74 12.16 5.49
C PRO A 225 -16.82 13.22 6.11
N GLU A 226 -16.60 13.08 7.41
CA GLU A 226 -15.73 13.97 8.20
C GLU A 226 -14.42 13.29 8.56
N ILE A 227 -14.45 11.95 8.72
CA ILE A 227 -13.25 11.16 8.96
C ILE A 227 -13.19 9.94 8.04
N VAL A 228 -11.99 9.52 7.76
CA VAL A 228 -11.68 8.24 7.12
C VAL A 228 -10.84 7.42 8.08
N ILE A 229 -11.21 6.15 8.22
CA ILE A 229 -10.59 5.19 9.11
C ILE A 229 -9.95 4.11 8.25
N VAL A 230 -8.70 3.79 8.52
CA VAL A 230 -8.02 2.63 7.93
C VAL A 230 -7.51 1.76 9.05
N VAL A 231 -7.98 0.53 9.09
CA VAL A 231 -7.49 -0.51 10.00
C VAL A 231 -6.65 -1.50 9.20
N PHE A 232 -5.44 -1.72 9.68
CA PHE A 232 -4.46 -2.63 9.09
C PHE A 232 -3.95 -3.58 10.16
N ILE A 233 -4.16 -4.88 9.96
CA ILE A 233 -3.68 -5.93 10.87
C ILE A 233 -2.89 -6.97 10.08
N PRO A 234 -1.56 -7.02 10.23
CA PRO A 234 -0.76 -8.13 9.71
C PRO A 234 -1.23 -9.45 10.32
N ASN A 235 -1.33 -10.49 9.53
CA ASN A 235 -1.82 -11.81 9.97
C ASN A 235 -3.22 -11.74 10.63
N GLY A 236 -4.10 -10.89 10.09
CA GLY A 236 -5.40 -10.54 10.67
C GLY A 236 -6.58 -11.36 10.13
N LEU A 237 -6.35 -12.52 9.52
CA LEU A 237 -7.37 -13.41 8.94
C LEU A 237 -8.05 -12.81 7.70
N SER A 238 -9.06 -11.98 7.89
CA SER A 238 -9.81 -11.32 6.82
C SER A 238 -10.10 -9.87 7.13
N GLY A 239 -10.38 -9.07 6.10
CA GLY A 239 -10.70 -7.66 6.28
C GLY A 239 -11.94 -7.42 7.15
N SER A 240 -12.92 -8.31 7.15
CA SER A 240 -14.11 -8.21 8.00
C SER A 240 -13.80 -8.33 9.50
N SER A 241 -12.72 -9.02 9.88
CA SER A 241 -12.27 -9.12 11.28
C SER A 241 -11.92 -7.76 11.90
N ASN A 242 -11.66 -6.74 11.07
CA ASN A 242 -11.34 -5.40 11.52
C ASN A 242 -12.59 -4.55 11.85
N ALA A 243 -13.80 -5.07 11.64
CA ALA A 243 -15.03 -4.33 11.87
C ALA A 243 -15.17 -3.84 13.31
N THR A 244 -14.75 -4.65 14.31
CA THR A 244 -14.81 -4.25 15.72
C THR A 244 -13.99 -2.97 16.00
N ALA A 245 -12.79 -2.86 15.45
CA ALA A 245 -11.98 -1.66 15.64
C ALA A 245 -12.61 -0.44 14.94
N VAL A 246 -13.20 -0.64 13.76
CA VAL A 246 -13.94 0.42 13.05
C VAL A 246 -15.18 0.85 13.87
N GLU A 247 -15.94 -0.11 14.41
CA GLU A 247 -17.09 0.14 15.27
C GLU A 247 -16.76 1.03 16.46
N GLU A 248 -15.68 0.73 17.19
CA GLU A 248 -15.27 1.52 18.35
C GLU A 248 -14.90 2.96 17.95
N ILE A 249 -14.14 3.14 16.88
CA ILE A 249 -13.72 4.46 16.40
C ILE A 249 -14.95 5.27 15.93
N VAL A 250 -15.83 4.66 15.14
CA VAL A 250 -17.03 5.32 14.63
C VAL A 250 -18.00 5.68 15.78
N SER A 251 -18.22 4.75 16.73
CA SER A 251 -19.05 5.03 17.90
C SER A 251 -18.52 6.23 18.68
N TYR A 252 -17.21 6.22 18.95
CA TYR A 252 -16.57 7.34 19.66
C TYR A 252 -16.75 8.67 18.91
N TRP A 253 -16.51 8.66 17.58
CA TRP A 253 -16.64 9.85 16.76
C TRP A 253 -18.05 10.39 16.74
N LEU A 254 -19.06 9.55 16.45
CA LEU A 254 -20.48 9.95 16.38
C LEU A 254 -21.02 10.44 17.71
N GLU A 255 -20.53 9.89 18.84
CA GLU A 255 -20.97 10.29 20.19
C GLU A 255 -20.28 11.57 20.69
N ASN A 256 -19.08 11.88 20.23
CA ASN A 256 -18.28 12.98 20.75
C ASN A 256 -18.04 14.12 19.74
N ARG A 257 -18.49 13.96 18.49
CA ARG A 257 -18.42 15.08 17.55
C ARG A 257 -19.27 16.23 18.09
N LYS A 258 -18.66 17.39 18.18
CA LYS A 258 -19.43 18.61 18.39
C LYS A 258 -20.20 18.83 17.09
N ASP A 259 -21.52 18.93 17.18
CA ASP A 259 -22.33 19.30 16.03
C ASP A 259 -21.66 20.50 15.37
N ALA A 260 -21.25 20.32 14.09
CA ALA A 260 -20.70 21.40 13.31
C ALA A 260 -21.85 22.39 13.08
N ALA A 261 -21.90 23.40 13.97
CA ALA A 261 -22.83 24.52 13.88
C ALA A 261 -22.42 25.45 12.72
#